data_ed55c2669b89c52eb1fdd9fe8ecdb56d
#
_entry.id   ed55c2669b89c52eb1fdd9fe8ecdb56d
#
_cell.length_a   1.000
_cell.length_b   1.000
_cell.length_c   1.000
_cell.angle_alpha   90.00
_cell.angle_beta   90.00
_cell.angle_gamma   90.00
#
_symmetry.space_group_name_H-M   'P 1'
#
loop_
_entity.id
_entity.type
_entity.pdbx_description
1 polymer ?
#
loop_
_entity_poly.entity_id
_entity_poly.type
_entity_poly.pdbx_seq_one_letter_code
_entity_poly.pdbx_strand_id
1 'polypeptide(L)' 'MLELFIELTNQIFGDGYAKQLAIENPEAFQIEFTEFINSYNN' A
#
# COMPACT_ATOMS: atom_id res chain seq x y z
N MET A 1 9.82 -4.16 -2.92
CA MET A 1 8.60 -4.41 -2.14
C MET A 1 7.59 -3.30 -2.22
N LEU A 2 8.03 -2.07 -2.08
CA LEU A 2 7.11 -0.93 -2.16
C LEU A 2 6.38 -0.87 -3.49
N GLU A 3 7.10 -1.09 -4.58
CA GLU A 3 6.49 -1.06 -5.91
C GLU A 3 5.41 -2.12 -6.05
N LEU A 4 5.66 -3.32 -5.53
CA LEU A 4 4.70 -4.39 -5.60
C LEU A 4 3.44 -4.06 -4.78
N PHE A 5 3.64 -3.49 -3.60
CA PHE A 5 2.52 -3.07 -2.76
C PHE A 5 1.66 -2.04 -3.48
N ILE A 6 2.29 -1.04 -4.09
CA ILE A 6 1.56 0.00 -4.80
C ILE A 6 0.78 -0.59 -5.98
N GLU A 7 1.41 -1.47 -6.74
CA GLU A 7 0.74 -2.09 -7.88
C GLU A 7 -0.49 -2.90 -7.46
N LEU A 8 -0.32 -3.75 -6.46
CA LEU A 8 -1.43 -4.60 -6.02
C LEU A 8 -2.55 -3.78 -5.40
N THR A 9 -2.19 -2.77 -4.60
CA THR A 9 -3.18 -1.91 -3.98
C THR A 9 -3.97 -1.13 -5.02
N ASN A 10 -3.28 -0.63 -6.05
CA ASN A 10 -3.95 0.09 -7.13
C ASN A 10 -4.88 -0.82 -7.92
N GLN A 11 -4.53 -2.08 -8.09
CA GLN A 11 -5.39 -3.02 -8.79
C GLN A 11 -6.68 -3.29 -8.02
N ILE A 12 -6.60 -3.32 -6.70
CA ILE A 12 -7.76 -3.62 -5.86
C ILE A 12 -8.66 -2.39 -5.72
N PHE A 13 -8.08 -1.24 -5.46
CA PHE A 13 -8.84 -0.03 -5.11
C PHE A 13 -8.91 1.01 -6.22
N GLY A 14 -8.06 0.90 -7.23
CA GLY A 14 -8.05 1.84 -8.34
C GLY A 14 -6.71 2.54 -8.50
N ASP A 15 -6.46 3.07 -9.71
CA ASP A 15 -5.23 3.76 -10.00
C ASP A 15 -5.06 4.99 -9.11
N GLY A 16 -3.86 5.14 -8.56
CA GLY A 16 -3.55 6.30 -7.73
C GLY A 16 -3.98 6.19 -6.29
N TYR A 17 -4.62 5.10 -5.90
CA TYR A 17 -5.08 4.94 -4.53
C TYR A 17 -3.92 4.99 -3.53
N ALA A 18 -2.87 4.22 -3.80
CA ALA A 18 -1.73 4.14 -2.88
C ALA A 18 -1.05 5.50 -2.72
N LYS A 19 -0.89 6.21 -3.82
CA LYS A 19 -0.27 7.53 -3.79
C LYS A 19 -1.12 8.51 -2.99
N GLN A 20 -2.41 8.49 -3.22
CA GLN A 20 -3.30 9.39 -2.51
C GLN A 20 -3.33 9.08 -1.02
N LEU A 21 -3.36 7.81 -0.66
CA LEU A 21 -3.32 7.39 0.73
C LEU A 21 -2.03 7.88 1.40
N ALA A 22 -0.90 7.76 0.72
CA ALA A 22 0.38 8.21 1.27
C ALA A 22 0.40 9.72 1.52
N ILE A 23 -0.30 10.47 0.69
CA ILE A 23 -0.36 11.93 0.83
C ILE A 23 -1.34 12.33 1.92
N GLU A 24 -2.54 11.75 1.91
CA GLU A 24 -3.61 12.18 2.81
C GLU A 24 -3.50 11.56 4.19
N ASN A 25 -3.00 10.33 4.26
CA ASN A 25 -2.89 9.64 5.55
C ASN A 25 -1.65 8.75 5.57
N PRO A 26 -0.45 9.37 5.72
CA PRO A 26 0.80 8.61 5.68
C PRO A 26 0.90 7.55 6.76
N GLU A 27 0.28 7.75 7.91
CA GLU A 27 0.29 6.73 8.95
C GLU A 27 -0.43 5.47 8.53
N ALA A 28 -1.61 5.64 7.93
CA ALA A 28 -2.38 4.50 7.45
C ALA A 28 -1.64 3.79 6.31
N PHE A 29 -1.00 4.56 5.43
CA PHE A 29 -0.22 3.98 4.36
C PHE A 29 0.90 3.09 4.92
N GLN A 30 1.59 3.58 5.92
CA GLN A 30 2.68 2.83 6.52
C GLN A 30 2.20 1.57 7.20
N ILE A 31 1.08 1.66 7.90
CA ILE A 31 0.50 0.49 8.57
C ILE A 31 0.11 -0.58 7.54
N GLU A 32 -0.57 -0.17 6.48
CA GLU A 32 -0.98 -1.12 5.45
C GLU A 32 0.22 -1.74 4.74
N PHE A 33 1.24 -0.95 4.48
CA PHE A 33 2.44 -1.45 3.85
C PHE A 33 3.15 -2.47 4.76
N THR A 34 3.23 -2.17 6.04
CA THR A 34 3.84 -3.07 7.01
C THR A 34 3.08 -4.40 7.08
N GLU A 35 1.76 -4.34 7.10
CA GLU A 35 0.94 -5.54 7.11
C GLU A 35 1.10 -6.35 5.84
N PHE A 36 1.23 -5.66 4.70
CA PHE A 36 1.47 -6.32 3.43
C PHE A 36 2.77 -7.11 3.47
N ILE A 37 3.84 -6.49 3.97
CA ILE A 37 5.13 -7.15 4.06
C ILE A 37 5.05 -8.37 4.98
N ASN A 38 4.41 -8.22 6.12
CA ASN A 38 4.28 -9.32 7.07
C ASN A 38 3.50 -10.49 6.47
N SER A 39 2.44 -10.19 5.74
CA SER A 39 1.64 -11.20 5.09
C SER A 39 2.42 -11.87 3.95
N TYR A 40 3.19 -11.10 3.21
CA TYR A 40 3.93 -11.61 2.08
C TYR A 40 5.07 -12.54 2.52
N ASN A 41 5.69 -12.23 3.65
CA ASN A 41 6.83 -13.01 4.14
C ASN A 41 6.41 -14.24 4.95
N ASN A 42 5.16 -14.38 5.25
CA ASN A 42 4.63 -15.55 5.91
C ASN A 42 4.09 -16.55 4.89
#